data_b583006f645b2d8fd903f6ea85dc916d
#
_entry.id   b583006f645b2d8fd903f6ea85dc916d
#
_cell.length_a   1.000
_cell.length_b   1.000
_cell.length_c   1.000
_cell.angle_alpha   90.00
_cell.angle_beta   90.00
_cell.angle_gamma   90.00
#
_symmetry.space_group_name_H-M   'P 1'
#
loop_
_entity.id
_entity.type
_entity.pdbx_description
1 polymer ?
#
loop_
_entity_poly.entity_id
_entity_poly.type
_entity_poly.pdbx_seq_one_letter_code
_entity_poly.pdbx_strand_id
1 'polypeptide(L)'
;MEARALLRAALWLGLLILAAVLPAACAPSPEMNVVTYLLEERLGTAGPEPDERPTGSLTGFVHHQGEPIVGAAVVVAERWGEPHAAFTDAAGRYRIDGIPLGQYVPAAVAVDFQEAVPHDVFGLPQLVTIAPGETTQAPDIELTPYETAPLPTPLAESVSLTALGTYTATAPFPEGSAAQVQNFSFEIDGIVNDSLRVYLPIDAQPGAAYPMLFVVYPGPTENWEAISVALSAPGYAVVALAPAGVRGLDIDGHALDARIAFNLAREGAVGPNISDAPAVVMGGSFSSPIVRRFLLDESGKVAGWITLGGISDGFRLARDFYGGDITVPEMHNLAIPSLGLPNLYPLPFLHYSTIYAAGELVPTFVIHTMADEVTRVEQAQELVAALQAAGIPVEVDYYDDVSHYLQIGEYMTEASKEMYYNVLDFVQRYTATE
;
A
#
# COMPACT_ATOMS: atom_id res chain seq x y z
N MET A 1 45.21 6.53 -32.76
CA MET A 1 44.47 6.82 -31.50
C MET A 1 43.31 7.77 -31.73
N GLU A 2 43.41 8.75 -32.58
CA GLU A 2 42.38 9.81 -32.81
C GLU A 2 41.08 9.29 -33.46
N ALA A 3 41.12 8.35 -34.40
CA ALA A 3 39.90 7.84 -35.09
C ALA A 3 38.92 7.12 -34.12
N ARG A 4 39.43 6.44 -33.08
CA ARG A 4 38.59 5.77 -32.08
C ARG A 4 37.97 6.75 -31.08
N ALA A 5 38.63 7.88 -30.80
CA ALA A 5 38.10 8.94 -29.97
C ALA A 5 36.98 9.72 -30.66
N LEU A 6 37.17 10.01 -31.97
CA LEU A 6 36.16 10.64 -32.81
C LEU A 6 34.92 9.75 -33.02
N LEU A 7 35.08 8.44 -33.18
CA LEU A 7 33.96 7.50 -33.30
C LEU A 7 33.16 7.39 -31.98
N ARG A 8 33.84 7.41 -30.81
CA ARG A 8 33.19 7.45 -29.52
C ARG A 8 32.44 8.76 -29.27
N ALA A 9 33.05 9.89 -29.60
CA ALA A 9 32.41 11.19 -29.52
C ALA A 9 31.18 11.31 -30.44
N ALA A 10 31.25 10.79 -31.67
CA ALA A 10 30.12 10.75 -32.59
C ALA A 10 28.99 9.81 -32.09
N LEU A 11 29.33 8.66 -31.47
CA LEU A 11 28.35 7.76 -30.85
C LEU A 11 27.65 8.40 -29.63
N TRP A 12 28.39 9.10 -28.80
CA TRP A 12 27.84 9.82 -27.66
C TRP A 12 26.98 11.02 -28.10
N LEU A 13 27.40 11.75 -29.14
CA LEU A 13 26.62 12.83 -29.70
C LEU A 13 25.34 12.32 -30.38
N GLY A 14 25.42 11.16 -31.08
CA GLY A 14 24.26 10.48 -31.66
C GLY A 14 23.27 10.00 -30.60
N LEU A 15 23.74 9.45 -29.48
CA LEU A 15 22.93 9.06 -28.32
C LEU A 15 22.29 10.27 -27.62
N LEU A 16 23.03 11.37 -27.48
CA LEU A 16 22.50 12.64 -26.91
C LEU A 16 21.46 13.27 -27.85
N ILE A 17 21.66 13.23 -29.16
CA ILE A 17 20.69 13.73 -30.14
C ILE A 17 19.46 12.82 -30.19
N LEU A 18 19.62 11.50 -30.08
CA LEU A 18 18.50 10.56 -29.99
C LEU A 18 17.69 10.77 -28.71
N ALA A 19 18.36 11.03 -27.59
CA ALA A 19 17.71 11.38 -26.31
C ALA A 19 17.05 12.78 -26.33
N ALA A 20 17.55 13.71 -27.13
CA ALA A 20 16.99 15.05 -27.27
C ALA A 20 15.90 15.16 -28.35
N VAL A 21 15.79 14.21 -29.25
CA VAL A 21 14.84 14.18 -30.37
C VAL A 21 13.70 13.16 -30.15
N LEU A 22 13.75 12.35 -29.08
CA LEU A 22 12.57 11.61 -28.64
C LEU A 22 11.58 12.61 -28.04
N PRO A 23 10.58 13.02 -28.81
CA PRO A 23 9.78 14.18 -28.47
C PRO A 23 8.80 13.86 -27.36
N ALA A 24 8.42 14.88 -26.68
CA ALA A 24 7.28 15.11 -25.80
C ALA A 24 5.91 14.50 -26.22
N ALA A 25 5.88 13.39 -26.92
CA ALA A 25 4.65 12.76 -27.42
C ALA A 25 4.36 11.36 -26.86
N CYS A 26 5.32 10.77 -26.12
CA CYS A 26 5.06 9.54 -25.36
C CYS A 26 5.69 9.72 -24.00
N ALA A 27 4.89 9.65 -22.93
CA ALA A 27 5.42 9.53 -21.59
C ALA A 27 6.40 8.34 -21.55
N PRO A 28 7.61 8.48 -20.95
CA PRO A 28 8.56 7.36 -20.89
C PRO A 28 7.92 6.20 -20.12
N SER A 29 8.07 4.97 -20.61
CA SER A 29 7.58 3.79 -19.89
C SER A 29 8.23 3.70 -18.49
N PRO A 30 7.63 2.97 -17.53
CA PRO A 30 8.23 2.78 -16.20
C PRO A 30 9.68 2.30 -16.24
N GLU A 31 10.04 1.40 -17.18
CA GLU A 31 11.41 0.92 -17.35
C GLU A 31 12.37 2.03 -17.82
N MET A 32 11.89 2.92 -18.69
CA MET A 32 12.67 4.08 -19.12
C MET A 32 12.84 5.09 -17.97
N ASN A 33 11.88 5.15 -17.05
CA ASN A 33 12.00 5.99 -15.86
C ASN A 33 13.15 5.53 -14.95
N VAL A 34 13.33 4.23 -14.73
CA VAL A 34 14.45 3.70 -13.95
C VAL A 34 15.79 4.15 -14.54
N VAL A 35 15.95 4.06 -15.87
CA VAL A 35 17.17 4.51 -16.55
C VAL A 35 17.37 6.01 -16.41
N THR A 36 16.32 6.80 -16.54
CA THR A 36 16.38 8.27 -16.40
C THR A 36 16.73 8.64 -14.98
N TYR A 37 16.09 8.04 -13.98
CA TYR A 37 16.38 8.25 -12.56
C TYR A 37 17.84 7.97 -12.24
N LEU A 38 18.38 6.81 -12.64
CA LEU A 38 19.78 6.45 -12.39
C LEU A 38 20.77 7.44 -13.04
N LEU A 39 20.42 8.02 -14.19
CA LEU A 39 21.23 9.06 -14.82
C LEU A 39 21.17 10.37 -14.05
N GLU A 40 19.98 10.80 -13.66
CA GLU A 40 19.75 12.04 -12.91
C GLU A 40 20.35 11.97 -11.51
N GLU A 41 20.23 10.83 -10.81
CA GLU A 41 20.90 10.57 -9.53
C GLU A 41 22.42 10.73 -9.67
N ARG A 42 23.00 10.11 -10.69
CA ARG A 42 24.43 10.18 -10.95
C ARG A 42 24.91 11.58 -11.33
N LEU A 43 24.06 12.40 -11.90
CA LEU A 43 24.33 13.79 -12.25
C LEU A 43 24.03 14.76 -11.09
N GLY A 44 23.43 14.28 -10.01
CA GLY A 44 23.00 15.12 -8.88
C GLY A 44 21.82 16.04 -9.24
N THR A 45 20.96 15.62 -10.17
CA THR A 45 19.80 16.38 -10.64
C THR A 45 18.48 15.72 -10.28
N ALA A 46 18.52 14.51 -9.66
CA ALA A 46 17.33 13.87 -9.10
C ALA A 46 16.95 14.56 -7.77
N GLY A 47 15.65 14.64 -7.52
CA GLY A 47 15.11 15.13 -6.25
C GLY A 47 14.17 16.34 -6.41
N PRO A 48 13.45 16.70 -5.33
CA PRO A 48 12.47 17.76 -5.35
C PRO A 48 13.04 19.10 -5.81
N GLU A 49 12.24 19.82 -6.58
CA GLU A 49 12.57 21.18 -7.04
C GLU A 49 12.25 22.21 -5.94
N PRO A 50 12.86 23.42 -5.98
CA PRO A 50 12.59 24.47 -4.99
C PRO A 50 11.10 24.85 -4.92
N ASP A 51 10.60 25.17 -3.72
CA ASP A 51 9.19 25.51 -3.48
C ASP A 51 8.77 26.84 -4.13
N GLU A 52 9.70 27.81 -4.29
CA GLU A 52 9.42 29.13 -4.89
C GLU A 52 9.38 29.05 -6.42
N ARG A 53 8.31 28.48 -6.96
CA ARG A 53 8.07 28.40 -8.41
C ARG A 53 6.76 29.07 -8.78
N PRO A 54 6.64 29.65 -10.01
CA PRO A 54 5.34 30.07 -10.51
C PRO A 54 4.35 28.93 -10.52
N THR A 55 3.10 29.20 -10.13
CA THR A 55 2.02 28.21 -10.05
C THR A 55 0.83 28.60 -10.89
N GLY A 56 -0.02 27.64 -11.19
CA GLY A 56 -1.34 27.82 -11.77
C GLY A 56 -2.37 26.99 -11.03
N SER A 57 -3.54 26.84 -11.63
CA SER A 57 -4.63 26.06 -11.07
C SER A 57 -5.17 25.05 -12.08
N LEU A 58 -5.75 23.98 -11.59
CA LEU A 58 -6.46 22.96 -12.36
C LEU A 58 -7.92 22.89 -11.91
N THR A 59 -8.85 22.79 -12.86
CA THR A 59 -10.26 22.53 -12.57
C THR A 59 -10.79 21.44 -13.51
N GLY A 60 -11.80 20.71 -13.08
CA GLY A 60 -12.40 19.66 -13.91
C GLY A 60 -13.65 19.08 -13.31
N PHE A 61 -14.06 17.93 -13.83
CA PHE A 61 -15.29 17.24 -13.49
C PHE A 61 -15.03 15.75 -13.36
N VAL A 62 -15.58 15.15 -12.32
CA VAL A 62 -15.54 13.69 -12.09
C VAL A 62 -16.97 13.15 -12.11
N HIS A 63 -17.19 12.11 -12.89
CA HIS A 63 -18.53 11.55 -13.11
C HIS A 63 -18.52 10.03 -13.30
N HIS A 64 -19.72 9.44 -13.19
CA HIS A 64 -20.01 8.11 -13.68
C HIS A 64 -21.20 8.22 -14.66
N GLN A 65 -21.00 7.86 -15.92
CA GLN A 65 -22.05 7.94 -16.98
C GLN A 65 -22.70 9.34 -17.09
N GLY A 66 -21.91 10.40 -16.85
CA GLY A 66 -22.38 11.80 -16.86
C GLY A 66 -22.98 12.30 -15.55
N GLU A 67 -23.26 11.43 -14.57
CA GLU A 67 -23.73 11.83 -13.24
C GLU A 67 -22.56 12.23 -12.36
N PRO A 68 -22.64 13.36 -11.63
CA PRO A 68 -21.55 13.86 -10.81
C PRO A 68 -21.20 12.93 -9.65
N ILE A 69 -19.91 12.71 -9.40
CA ILE A 69 -19.44 12.00 -8.21
C ILE A 69 -19.01 13.04 -7.18
N VAL A 70 -19.64 13.03 -6.02
CA VAL A 70 -19.38 13.93 -4.90
C VAL A 70 -18.31 13.34 -3.99
N GLY A 71 -17.35 14.15 -3.55
CA GLY A 71 -16.31 13.71 -2.62
C GLY A 71 -15.24 12.81 -3.25
N ALA A 72 -15.18 12.72 -4.59
CA ALA A 72 -14.04 12.09 -5.25
C ALA A 72 -12.77 12.90 -5.01
N ALA A 73 -11.70 12.26 -4.58
CA ALA A 73 -10.39 12.87 -4.52
C ALA A 73 -9.79 12.93 -5.92
N VAL A 74 -9.28 14.11 -6.31
CA VAL A 74 -8.50 14.29 -7.54
C VAL A 74 -7.11 14.74 -7.15
N VAL A 75 -6.11 14.04 -7.68
CA VAL A 75 -4.70 14.25 -7.36
C VAL A 75 -3.92 14.52 -8.64
N VAL A 76 -3.05 15.50 -8.61
CA VAL A 76 -1.90 15.65 -9.50
C VAL A 76 -0.65 15.68 -8.65
N ALA A 77 0.42 15.03 -9.07
CA ALA A 77 1.66 15.03 -8.32
C ALA A 77 2.78 15.69 -9.13
N GLU A 78 3.71 16.33 -8.47
CA GLU A 78 4.94 16.77 -9.10
C GLU A 78 5.78 15.59 -9.55
N ARG A 79 6.78 15.83 -10.38
CA ARG A 79 7.66 14.80 -10.93
C ARG A 79 8.25 13.89 -9.85
N TRP A 80 8.58 14.45 -8.69
CA TRP A 80 9.22 13.76 -7.58
C TRP A 80 8.29 13.40 -6.43
N GLY A 81 6.97 13.50 -6.66
CA GLY A 81 5.97 12.93 -5.78
C GLY A 81 5.15 13.93 -4.97
N GLU A 82 5.52 15.23 -4.85
CA GLU A 82 4.69 16.18 -4.07
C GLU A 82 3.25 16.21 -4.60
N PRO A 83 2.23 15.79 -3.79
CA PRO A 83 0.86 15.73 -4.24
C PRO A 83 0.13 17.07 -4.05
N HIS A 84 -0.72 17.39 -5.03
CA HIS A 84 -1.72 18.47 -4.94
C HIS A 84 -3.09 17.82 -5.16
N ALA A 85 -3.98 17.94 -4.18
CA ALA A 85 -5.26 17.26 -4.22
C ALA A 85 -6.44 18.18 -3.86
N ALA A 86 -7.61 17.83 -4.38
CA ALA A 86 -8.87 18.41 -3.97
C ALA A 86 -9.99 17.37 -4.06
N PHE A 87 -11.08 17.60 -3.31
CA PHE A 87 -12.28 16.78 -3.41
C PHE A 87 -13.32 17.46 -4.27
N THR A 88 -14.12 16.69 -5.00
CA THR A 88 -15.23 17.19 -5.81
C THR A 88 -16.38 17.68 -4.94
N ASP A 89 -17.01 18.76 -5.39
CA ASP A 89 -18.21 19.34 -4.80
C ASP A 89 -19.49 18.58 -5.18
N ALA A 90 -20.66 19.09 -4.75
CA ALA A 90 -21.97 18.51 -5.04
C ALA A 90 -22.32 18.44 -6.55
N ALA A 91 -21.60 19.17 -7.40
CA ALA A 91 -21.74 19.13 -8.86
C ALA A 91 -20.64 18.29 -9.53
N GLY A 92 -19.86 17.50 -8.76
CA GLY A 92 -18.76 16.69 -9.28
C GLY A 92 -17.55 17.51 -9.73
N ARG A 93 -17.49 18.80 -9.41
CA ARG A 93 -16.43 19.69 -9.85
C ARG A 93 -15.34 19.82 -8.79
N TYR A 94 -14.09 19.93 -9.25
CA TYR A 94 -12.94 20.18 -8.38
C TYR A 94 -12.12 21.37 -8.85
N ARG A 95 -11.32 21.91 -7.93
CA ARG A 95 -10.31 22.91 -8.20
C ARG A 95 -9.09 22.65 -7.32
N ILE A 96 -7.92 22.55 -7.95
CA ILE A 96 -6.62 22.42 -7.29
C ILE A 96 -5.84 23.70 -7.61
N ASP A 97 -5.44 24.43 -6.59
CA ASP A 97 -4.65 25.65 -6.70
C ASP A 97 -3.19 25.40 -6.32
N GLY A 98 -2.28 26.27 -6.73
CA GLY A 98 -0.89 26.23 -6.32
C GLY A 98 -0.06 25.15 -7.00
N ILE A 99 -0.50 24.60 -8.12
CA ILE A 99 0.24 23.57 -8.86
C ILE A 99 1.40 24.24 -9.62
N PRO A 100 2.66 23.79 -9.43
CA PRO A 100 3.80 24.30 -10.20
C PRO A 100 3.63 24.10 -11.71
N LEU A 101 4.34 24.91 -12.50
CA LEU A 101 4.29 24.78 -13.94
C LEU A 101 4.82 23.42 -14.39
N GLY A 102 4.12 22.78 -15.31
CA GLY A 102 4.53 21.46 -15.79
C GLY A 102 3.44 20.71 -16.54
N GLN A 103 3.72 19.48 -16.82
CA GLN A 103 2.77 18.54 -17.40
C GLN A 103 2.36 17.49 -16.37
N TYR A 104 1.07 17.23 -16.30
CA TYR A 104 0.47 16.35 -15.30
C TYR A 104 -0.60 15.46 -15.91
N VAL A 105 -0.76 14.28 -15.38
CA VAL A 105 -1.95 13.45 -15.57
C VAL A 105 -2.76 13.53 -14.29
N PRO A 106 -3.98 14.10 -14.28
CA PRO A 106 -4.83 14.06 -13.10
C PRO A 106 -5.37 12.65 -12.89
N ALA A 107 -5.39 12.18 -11.64
CA ALA A 107 -5.98 10.92 -11.27
C ALA A 107 -7.10 11.14 -10.25
N ALA A 108 -8.13 10.32 -10.29
CA ALA A 108 -9.25 10.40 -9.35
C ALA A 108 -9.57 9.05 -8.72
N VAL A 109 -10.06 9.10 -7.48
CA VAL A 109 -10.60 7.96 -6.72
C VAL A 109 -11.80 8.41 -5.90
N ALA A 110 -12.77 7.55 -5.73
CA ALA A 110 -13.90 7.76 -4.83
C ALA A 110 -14.26 6.43 -4.14
N VAL A 111 -14.95 6.53 -3.01
CA VAL A 111 -15.49 5.37 -2.31
C VAL A 111 -16.41 4.58 -3.27
N ASP A 112 -16.27 3.26 -3.28
CA ASP A 112 -16.99 2.32 -4.17
C ASP A 112 -16.66 2.45 -5.67
N PHE A 113 -15.59 3.16 -6.05
CA PHE A 113 -15.16 3.29 -7.44
C PHE A 113 -13.69 2.87 -7.63
N GLN A 114 -13.39 2.45 -8.86
CA GLN A 114 -12.01 2.20 -9.29
C GLN A 114 -11.28 3.52 -9.52
N GLU A 115 -9.98 3.53 -9.23
CA GLU A 115 -9.11 4.65 -9.55
C GLU A 115 -9.01 4.83 -11.07
N ALA A 116 -9.04 6.08 -11.54
CA ALA A 116 -8.96 6.37 -12.97
C ALA A 116 -8.18 7.65 -13.29
N VAL A 117 -7.71 7.70 -14.53
CA VAL A 117 -7.18 8.91 -15.17
C VAL A 117 -7.99 9.18 -16.44
N PRO A 118 -8.05 10.43 -16.91
CA PRO A 118 -8.72 10.71 -18.18
C PRO A 118 -7.93 10.10 -19.35
N HIS A 119 -8.63 9.50 -20.31
CA HIS A 119 -8.04 8.89 -21.49
C HIS A 119 -8.51 9.60 -22.77
N ASP A 120 -7.66 9.65 -23.77
CA ASP A 120 -8.03 10.08 -25.10
C ASP A 120 -8.78 8.98 -25.88
N VAL A 121 -9.15 9.27 -27.12
CA VAL A 121 -9.88 8.32 -27.99
C VAL A 121 -9.07 7.07 -28.36
N PHE A 122 -7.77 7.05 -28.08
CA PHE A 122 -6.88 5.92 -28.28
C PHE A 122 -6.59 5.15 -27.00
N GLY A 123 -7.18 5.57 -25.86
CA GLY A 123 -6.96 4.97 -24.56
C GLY A 123 -5.64 5.38 -23.89
N LEU A 124 -5.03 6.48 -24.33
CA LEU A 124 -3.82 7.02 -23.70
C LEU A 124 -4.19 8.06 -22.63
N PRO A 125 -3.47 8.08 -21.47
CA PRO A 125 -3.69 9.10 -20.46
C PRO A 125 -3.54 10.52 -21.01
N GLN A 126 -4.49 11.40 -20.68
CA GLN A 126 -4.49 12.78 -21.15
C GLN A 126 -3.66 13.66 -20.23
N LEU A 127 -2.66 14.31 -20.83
CA LEU A 127 -1.82 15.30 -20.15
C LEU A 127 -2.49 16.67 -20.12
N VAL A 128 -2.35 17.36 -18.98
CA VAL A 128 -2.69 18.78 -18.83
C VAL A 128 -1.40 19.58 -18.63
N THR A 129 -1.36 20.78 -19.17
CA THR A 129 -0.23 21.72 -18.99
C THR A 129 -0.66 22.86 -18.09
N ILE A 130 0.03 23.05 -16.98
CA ILE A 130 -0.21 24.17 -16.05
C ILE A 130 0.66 25.35 -16.46
N ALA A 131 0.01 26.50 -16.69
CA ALA A 131 0.63 27.78 -17.05
C ALA A 131 0.56 28.79 -15.89
N PRO A 132 1.50 29.78 -15.84
CA PRO A 132 1.63 30.67 -14.69
C PRO A 132 0.39 31.58 -14.50
N GLY A 133 -0.22 31.47 -13.31
CA GLY A 133 -1.38 32.29 -12.94
C GLY A 133 -2.67 31.97 -13.69
N GLU A 134 -2.67 30.96 -14.56
CA GLU A 134 -3.84 30.54 -15.32
C GLU A 134 -4.59 29.39 -14.61
N THR A 135 -5.88 29.24 -14.95
CA THR A 135 -6.69 28.07 -14.58
C THR A 135 -6.84 27.19 -15.81
N THR A 136 -6.23 26.02 -15.75
CA THR A 136 -6.33 25.01 -16.82
C THR A 136 -7.59 24.18 -16.60
N GLN A 137 -8.36 23.93 -17.67
CA GLN A 137 -9.47 22.98 -17.65
C GLN A 137 -8.92 21.57 -17.96
N ALA A 138 -9.06 20.67 -17.03
CA ALA A 138 -8.75 19.24 -17.24
C ALA A 138 -9.83 18.57 -18.10
N PRO A 139 -9.50 17.49 -18.81
CA PRO A 139 -10.48 16.57 -19.32
C PRO A 139 -11.32 15.96 -18.18
N ASP A 140 -12.57 15.61 -18.49
CA ASP A 140 -13.44 14.95 -17.51
C ASP A 140 -12.89 13.57 -17.15
N ILE A 141 -13.02 13.17 -15.89
CA ILE A 141 -12.60 11.85 -15.40
C ILE A 141 -13.84 11.00 -15.14
N GLU A 142 -13.99 9.92 -15.88
CA GLU A 142 -15.04 8.95 -15.67
C GLU A 142 -14.56 7.86 -14.73
N LEU A 143 -15.23 7.68 -13.57
CA LEU A 143 -14.98 6.58 -12.66
C LEU A 143 -15.95 5.43 -12.94
N THR A 144 -15.45 4.20 -12.84
CA THR A 144 -16.23 2.98 -12.93
C THR A 144 -16.47 2.43 -11.52
N PRO A 145 -17.68 1.98 -11.17
CA PRO A 145 -17.93 1.34 -9.89
C PRO A 145 -16.95 0.18 -9.65
N TYR A 146 -16.51 0.04 -8.41
CA TYR A 146 -15.68 -1.09 -8.01
C TYR A 146 -16.55 -2.36 -7.95
N GLU A 147 -16.11 -3.40 -8.61
CA GLU A 147 -16.78 -4.70 -8.59
C GLU A 147 -15.84 -5.76 -8.01
N THR A 148 -16.25 -6.35 -6.89
CA THR A 148 -15.54 -7.46 -6.27
C THR A 148 -15.51 -8.67 -7.21
N ALA A 149 -14.35 -9.13 -7.63
CA ALA A 149 -14.22 -10.36 -8.39
C ALA A 149 -14.57 -11.56 -7.49
N PRO A 150 -15.48 -12.46 -7.90
CA PRO A 150 -15.85 -13.60 -7.09
C PRO A 150 -14.68 -14.58 -6.96
N LEU A 151 -14.48 -15.11 -5.74
CA LEU A 151 -13.56 -16.22 -5.53
C LEU A 151 -14.19 -17.53 -6.02
N PRO A 152 -13.38 -18.47 -6.53
CA PRO A 152 -13.89 -19.78 -6.95
C PRO A 152 -14.40 -20.59 -5.75
N THR A 153 -15.38 -21.48 -5.99
CA THR A 153 -15.99 -22.33 -4.95
C THR A 153 -16.05 -23.77 -5.43
N PRO A 154 -15.55 -24.78 -4.66
CA PRO A 154 -14.85 -24.61 -3.37
C PRO A 154 -13.43 -24.05 -3.54
N LEU A 155 -13.05 -23.14 -2.65
CA LEU A 155 -11.81 -22.39 -2.78
C LEU A 155 -10.57 -23.29 -2.64
N ALA A 156 -10.54 -24.18 -1.64
CA ALA A 156 -9.39 -25.04 -1.35
C ALA A 156 -9.01 -25.95 -2.53
N GLU A 157 -9.99 -26.44 -3.31
CA GLU A 157 -9.74 -27.25 -4.49
C GLU A 157 -9.24 -26.41 -5.66
N SER A 158 -9.78 -25.21 -5.79
CA SER A 158 -9.50 -24.30 -6.92
C SER A 158 -8.11 -23.67 -6.85
N VAL A 159 -7.57 -23.47 -5.63
CA VAL A 159 -6.26 -22.84 -5.40
C VAL A 159 -5.16 -23.85 -5.02
N SER A 160 -5.35 -25.13 -5.30
CA SER A 160 -4.35 -26.17 -5.06
C SER A 160 -3.71 -26.09 -3.66
N LEU A 161 -4.54 -25.96 -2.61
CA LEU A 161 -4.06 -25.85 -1.23
C LEU A 161 -3.27 -27.08 -0.79
N THR A 162 -2.05 -26.90 -0.28
CA THR A 162 -1.16 -27.95 0.18
C THR A 162 -0.66 -27.68 1.60
N ALA A 163 -0.84 -28.65 2.51
CA ALA A 163 -0.24 -28.60 3.83
C ALA A 163 1.26 -28.96 3.75
N LEU A 164 2.13 -28.06 4.24
CA LEU A 164 3.58 -28.24 4.21
C LEU A 164 4.13 -28.88 5.48
N GLY A 165 3.42 -28.81 6.60
CA GLY A 165 3.81 -29.41 7.86
C GLY A 165 3.33 -28.67 9.09
N THR A 166 3.61 -29.25 10.26
CA THR A 166 3.26 -28.68 11.58
C THR A 166 4.44 -28.76 12.52
N TYR A 167 4.56 -27.76 13.41
CA TYR A 167 5.57 -27.73 14.47
C TYR A 167 5.09 -26.88 15.64
N THR A 168 5.87 -26.87 16.72
CA THR A 168 5.66 -25.97 17.86
C THR A 168 6.69 -24.86 17.81
N ALA A 169 6.23 -23.60 17.92
CA ALA A 169 7.07 -22.44 18.05
C ALA A 169 6.89 -21.75 19.41
N THR A 170 7.91 -21.02 19.84
CA THR A 170 7.90 -20.24 21.09
C THR A 170 8.31 -18.81 20.83
N ALA A 171 7.80 -17.87 21.64
CA ALA A 171 8.23 -16.49 21.62
C ALA A 171 8.96 -16.11 22.93
N PRO A 172 9.96 -15.23 22.87
CA PRO A 172 10.67 -14.77 24.05
C PRO A 172 9.81 -13.85 24.95
N PHE A 173 8.76 -13.28 24.40
CA PHE A 173 7.84 -12.40 25.09
C PHE A 173 6.40 -12.58 24.56
N PRO A 174 5.36 -12.58 25.45
CA PRO A 174 5.47 -12.78 26.91
C PRO A 174 6.11 -14.12 27.27
N GLU A 175 6.77 -14.19 28.42
CA GLU A 175 7.44 -15.43 28.86
C GLU A 175 6.46 -16.61 28.89
N GLY A 176 6.88 -17.72 28.30
CA GLY A 176 6.08 -18.92 28.18
C GLY A 176 5.13 -18.98 26.99
N SER A 177 5.13 -17.95 26.13
CA SER A 177 4.33 -17.96 24.90
C SER A 177 4.79 -19.09 23.97
N ALA A 178 3.83 -19.93 23.56
CA ALA A 178 4.04 -21.01 22.60
C ALA A 178 2.78 -21.21 21.75
N ALA A 179 2.97 -21.67 20.52
CA ALA A 179 1.89 -21.95 19.59
C ALA A 179 2.13 -23.24 18.81
N GLN A 180 1.03 -23.90 18.41
CA GLN A 180 1.05 -24.88 17.34
C GLN A 180 1.00 -24.18 16.01
N VAL A 181 1.94 -24.45 15.12
CA VAL A 181 2.06 -23.81 13.81
C VAL A 181 1.76 -24.80 12.72
N GLN A 182 0.92 -24.42 11.76
CA GLN A 182 0.62 -25.18 10.55
C GLN A 182 1.00 -24.32 9.35
N ASN A 183 1.79 -24.89 8.44
CA ASN A 183 2.25 -24.21 7.23
C ASN A 183 1.50 -24.73 6.01
N PHE A 184 1.16 -23.83 5.12
CA PHE A 184 0.47 -24.12 3.87
C PHE A 184 1.10 -23.39 2.69
N SER A 185 0.91 -23.95 1.51
CA SER A 185 1.04 -23.23 0.25
C SER A 185 -0.26 -23.32 -0.54
N PHE A 186 -0.51 -22.35 -1.37
CA PHE A 186 -1.58 -22.38 -2.37
C PHE A 186 -1.07 -21.79 -3.68
N GLU A 187 -1.72 -22.18 -4.78
CA GLU A 187 -1.38 -21.69 -6.12
C GLU A 187 -2.63 -21.11 -6.78
N ILE A 188 -2.49 -19.91 -7.35
CA ILE A 188 -3.50 -19.28 -8.20
C ILE A 188 -2.82 -18.66 -9.42
N ASP A 189 -3.39 -18.88 -10.61
CA ASP A 189 -2.90 -18.38 -11.90
C ASP A 189 -1.41 -18.67 -12.16
N GLY A 190 -0.93 -19.84 -11.67
CA GLY A 190 0.46 -20.26 -11.80
C GLY A 190 1.41 -19.58 -10.81
N ILE A 191 0.92 -18.79 -9.88
CA ILE A 191 1.70 -18.15 -8.81
C ILE A 191 1.50 -18.93 -7.51
N VAL A 192 2.61 -19.42 -6.95
CA VAL A 192 2.62 -20.10 -5.67
C VAL A 192 2.92 -19.12 -4.55
N ASN A 193 2.08 -19.13 -3.52
CA ASN A 193 2.37 -18.49 -2.24
C ASN A 193 2.55 -19.60 -1.19
N ASP A 194 3.73 -19.71 -0.61
CA ASP A 194 4.12 -20.73 0.40
C ASP A 194 4.30 -20.14 1.81
N SER A 195 3.85 -18.90 1.99
CA SER A 195 4.03 -18.16 3.24
C SER A 195 2.84 -18.26 4.21
N LEU A 196 1.74 -18.95 3.85
CA LEU A 196 0.56 -19.03 4.70
C LEU A 196 0.84 -19.89 5.93
N ARG A 197 0.67 -19.29 7.12
CA ARG A 197 0.86 -19.93 8.42
C ARG A 197 -0.31 -19.68 9.33
N VAL A 198 -0.71 -20.71 10.06
CA VAL A 198 -1.74 -20.66 11.09
C VAL A 198 -1.10 -20.97 12.43
N TYR A 199 -1.19 -20.04 13.35
CA TYR A 199 -0.72 -20.17 14.72
C TYR A 199 -1.94 -20.33 15.63
N LEU A 200 -1.99 -21.42 16.37
CA LEU A 200 -3.01 -21.69 17.39
C LEU A 200 -2.36 -21.73 18.77
N PRO A 201 -3.08 -21.38 19.84
CA PRO A 201 -2.57 -21.57 21.20
C PRO A 201 -2.03 -22.99 21.40
N ILE A 202 -0.94 -23.14 22.17
CA ILE A 202 -0.29 -24.43 22.38
C ILE A 202 -1.23 -25.48 22.99
N ASP A 203 -2.19 -25.03 23.78
CA ASP A 203 -3.21 -25.83 24.44
C ASP A 203 -4.56 -25.80 23.73
N ALA A 204 -4.57 -25.48 22.42
CA ALA A 204 -5.79 -25.41 21.63
C ALA A 204 -6.62 -26.68 21.75
N GLN A 205 -7.89 -26.52 22.15
CA GLN A 205 -8.80 -27.62 22.40
C GLN A 205 -9.49 -28.10 21.12
N PRO A 206 -9.61 -29.39 20.88
CA PRO A 206 -10.40 -29.89 19.77
C PRO A 206 -11.85 -29.37 19.80
N GLY A 207 -12.30 -28.80 18.68
CA GLY A 207 -13.66 -28.27 18.55
C GLY A 207 -13.87 -26.87 19.15
N ALA A 208 -12.86 -26.26 19.76
CA ALA A 208 -12.91 -24.84 20.10
C ALA A 208 -12.67 -23.98 18.83
N ALA A 209 -13.39 -22.89 18.70
CA ALA A 209 -13.15 -21.89 17.66
C ALA A 209 -12.52 -20.64 18.26
N TYR A 210 -11.38 -20.21 17.73
CA TYR A 210 -10.64 -19.06 18.19
C TYR A 210 -10.89 -17.86 17.30
N PRO A 211 -11.09 -16.64 17.85
CA PRO A 211 -11.20 -15.43 17.07
C PRO A 211 -9.97 -15.25 16.16
N MET A 212 -10.18 -14.84 14.93
CA MET A 212 -9.12 -14.70 13.94
C MET A 212 -8.47 -13.32 14.02
N LEU A 213 -7.15 -13.31 14.14
CA LEU A 213 -6.29 -12.19 13.79
C LEU A 213 -5.59 -12.53 12.46
N PHE A 214 -6.00 -11.87 11.39
CA PHE A 214 -5.40 -12.05 10.07
C PHE A 214 -4.27 -11.05 9.88
N VAL A 215 -3.06 -11.53 9.59
CA VAL A 215 -1.87 -10.69 9.51
C VAL A 215 -1.24 -10.78 8.13
N VAL A 216 -1.07 -9.64 7.49
CA VAL A 216 -0.29 -9.51 6.25
C VAL A 216 1.04 -8.84 6.60
N TYR A 217 2.11 -9.63 6.62
CA TYR A 217 3.45 -9.12 6.92
C TYR A 217 4.09 -8.47 5.69
N PRO A 218 4.96 -7.45 5.86
CA PRO A 218 5.63 -6.79 4.73
C PRO A 218 6.79 -7.61 4.14
N GLY A 219 7.11 -8.77 4.71
CA GLY A 219 8.19 -9.65 4.29
C GLY A 219 8.00 -11.06 4.83
N PRO A 220 8.99 -11.95 4.68
CA PRO A 220 8.88 -13.38 5.00
C PRO A 220 8.32 -13.63 6.39
N THR A 221 7.32 -14.52 6.49
CA THR A 221 6.62 -14.83 7.77
C THR A 221 7.56 -15.37 8.86
N GLU A 222 8.70 -15.97 8.46
CA GLU A 222 9.75 -16.45 9.38
C GLU A 222 10.30 -15.33 10.28
N ASN A 223 10.45 -14.13 9.72
CA ASN A 223 10.97 -12.97 10.45
C ASN A 223 10.00 -12.48 11.53
N TRP A 224 8.73 -12.88 11.43
CA TRP A 224 7.63 -12.42 12.28
C TRP A 224 7.04 -13.54 13.14
N GLU A 225 7.68 -14.73 13.16
CA GLU A 225 7.19 -15.89 13.91
C GLU A 225 6.99 -15.60 15.39
N ALA A 226 7.94 -14.91 16.02
CA ALA A 226 7.87 -14.63 17.46
C ALA A 226 6.64 -13.75 17.80
N ILE A 227 6.32 -12.72 16.99
CA ILE A 227 5.13 -11.90 17.24
C ILE A 227 3.84 -12.68 16.96
N SER A 228 3.80 -13.51 15.90
CA SER A 228 2.65 -14.36 15.61
C SER A 228 2.35 -15.33 16.76
N VAL A 229 3.39 -15.94 17.33
CA VAL A 229 3.27 -16.80 18.52
C VAL A 229 2.77 -16.00 19.73
N ALA A 230 3.34 -14.83 20.00
CA ALA A 230 2.94 -13.98 21.09
C ALA A 230 1.46 -13.55 20.98
N LEU A 231 1.01 -13.18 19.78
CA LEU A 231 -0.37 -12.79 19.52
C LEU A 231 -1.36 -13.97 19.58
N SER A 232 -0.90 -15.19 19.30
CA SER A 232 -1.75 -16.39 19.38
C SER A 232 -1.93 -16.89 20.82
N ALA A 233 -0.90 -16.75 21.68
CA ALA A 233 -0.88 -17.29 23.03
C ALA A 233 -2.07 -16.87 23.92
N PRO A 234 -2.63 -15.64 23.86
CA PRO A 234 -3.79 -15.25 24.64
C PRO A 234 -5.13 -15.88 24.19
N GLY A 235 -5.15 -16.67 23.11
CA GLY A 235 -6.37 -17.35 22.67
C GLY A 235 -6.91 -16.90 21.31
N TYR A 236 -6.04 -16.44 20.42
CA TYR A 236 -6.38 -16.07 19.06
C TYR A 236 -5.83 -17.08 18.05
N ALA A 237 -6.56 -17.31 16.95
CA ALA A 237 -6.01 -17.95 15.78
C ALA A 237 -5.33 -16.86 14.91
N VAL A 238 -4.00 -16.86 14.88
CA VAL A 238 -3.26 -15.93 14.02
C VAL A 238 -3.04 -16.58 12.66
N VAL A 239 -3.64 -16.01 11.63
CA VAL A 239 -3.48 -16.45 10.24
C VAL A 239 -2.57 -15.45 9.55
N ALA A 240 -1.35 -15.85 9.27
CA ALA A 240 -0.29 -14.98 8.77
C ALA A 240 0.04 -15.29 7.31
N LEU A 241 0.21 -14.24 6.53
CA LEU A 241 0.62 -14.29 5.12
C LEU A 241 1.72 -13.25 4.88
N ALA A 242 2.61 -13.55 3.93
CA ALA A 242 3.55 -12.58 3.38
C ALA A 242 3.35 -12.44 1.87
N PRO A 243 3.72 -11.28 1.27
CA PRO A 243 3.70 -11.08 -0.16
C PRO A 243 4.54 -12.12 -0.90
N ALA A 244 3.98 -12.73 -1.95
CA ALA A 244 4.75 -13.62 -2.83
C ALA A 244 5.77 -12.80 -3.64
N GLY A 245 7.06 -13.13 -3.51
CA GLY A 245 8.15 -12.34 -4.13
C GLY A 245 8.02 -12.17 -5.64
N VAL A 246 7.40 -13.12 -6.32
CA VAL A 246 7.18 -13.07 -7.78
C VAL A 246 6.18 -12.01 -8.22
N ARG A 247 5.32 -11.53 -7.31
CA ARG A 247 4.38 -10.43 -7.59
C ARG A 247 5.03 -9.04 -7.56
N GLY A 248 6.21 -8.93 -6.95
CA GLY A 248 6.93 -7.65 -6.86
C GLY A 248 6.08 -6.54 -6.23
N LEU A 249 5.73 -5.52 -7.02
CA LEU A 249 4.94 -4.36 -6.61
C LEU A 249 3.45 -4.45 -7.00
N ASP A 250 2.97 -5.61 -7.44
CA ASP A 250 1.57 -5.85 -7.78
C ASP A 250 0.68 -5.93 -6.53
N ILE A 251 0.18 -4.79 -6.07
CA ILE A 251 -0.66 -4.66 -4.88
C ILE A 251 -1.96 -5.45 -5.03
N ASP A 252 -2.59 -5.42 -6.21
CA ASP A 252 -3.85 -6.13 -6.45
C ASP A 252 -3.65 -7.65 -6.38
N GLY A 253 -2.54 -8.15 -6.94
CA GLY A 253 -2.17 -9.56 -6.82
C GLY A 253 -1.89 -9.99 -5.39
N HIS A 254 -1.20 -9.16 -4.60
CA HIS A 254 -0.99 -9.43 -3.17
C HIS A 254 -2.30 -9.39 -2.38
N ALA A 255 -3.22 -8.47 -2.69
CA ALA A 255 -4.54 -8.41 -2.06
C ALA A 255 -5.39 -9.64 -2.41
N LEU A 256 -5.31 -10.15 -3.64
CA LEU A 256 -5.94 -11.41 -4.04
C LEU A 256 -5.38 -12.59 -3.22
N ASP A 257 -4.07 -12.71 -3.04
CA ASP A 257 -3.47 -13.73 -2.19
C ASP A 257 -3.99 -13.63 -0.75
N ALA A 258 -4.09 -12.40 -0.21
CA ALA A 258 -4.64 -12.16 1.12
C ALA A 258 -6.12 -12.57 1.23
N ARG A 259 -6.94 -12.26 0.22
CA ARG A 259 -8.35 -12.71 0.17
C ARG A 259 -8.47 -14.23 0.15
N ILE A 260 -7.64 -14.90 -0.61
CA ILE A 260 -7.60 -16.38 -0.68
C ILE A 260 -7.25 -16.94 0.69
N ALA A 261 -6.13 -16.52 1.29
CA ALA A 261 -5.69 -17.00 2.59
C ALA A 261 -6.75 -16.77 3.69
N PHE A 262 -7.34 -15.58 3.71
CA PHE A 262 -8.40 -15.20 4.64
C PHE A 262 -9.65 -16.10 4.49
N ASN A 263 -10.12 -16.31 3.27
CA ASN A 263 -11.32 -17.12 3.04
C ASN A 263 -11.05 -18.61 3.22
N LEU A 264 -9.85 -19.15 2.89
CA LEU A 264 -9.44 -20.52 3.25
C LEU A 264 -9.52 -20.74 4.76
N ALA A 265 -9.10 -19.76 5.55
CA ALA A 265 -9.19 -19.82 7.00
C ALA A 265 -10.65 -19.85 7.49
N ARG A 266 -11.50 -18.98 6.95
CA ARG A 266 -12.93 -18.91 7.31
C ARG A 266 -13.73 -20.14 6.88
N GLU A 267 -13.38 -20.78 5.76
CA GLU A 267 -13.99 -22.02 5.30
C GLU A 267 -13.50 -23.26 6.09
N GLY A 268 -12.55 -23.08 7.03
CA GLY A 268 -11.96 -24.15 7.81
C GLY A 268 -10.99 -25.04 7.02
N ALA A 269 -10.57 -24.63 5.82
CA ALA A 269 -9.66 -25.38 4.97
C ALA A 269 -8.24 -25.49 5.54
N VAL A 270 -7.82 -24.50 6.33
CA VAL A 270 -6.51 -24.46 7.00
C VAL A 270 -6.60 -24.79 8.50
N GLY A 271 -7.73 -25.32 8.96
CA GLY A 271 -7.94 -25.78 10.33
C GLY A 271 -9.34 -25.46 10.86
N PRO A 272 -9.94 -26.37 11.64
CA PRO A 272 -11.32 -26.23 12.13
C PRO A 272 -11.44 -25.32 13.35
N ASN A 273 -10.32 -24.80 13.87
CA ASN A 273 -10.27 -24.04 15.11
C ASN A 273 -10.35 -22.52 14.90
N ILE A 274 -10.68 -22.06 13.68
CA ILE A 274 -10.77 -20.64 13.35
C ILE A 274 -12.25 -20.24 13.35
N SER A 275 -12.58 -19.16 14.08
CA SER A 275 -13.93 -18.61 14.11
C SER A 275 -14.29 -17.95 12.77
N ASP A 276 -15.54 -18.05 12.36
CA ASP A 276 -16.13 -17.35 11.21
C ASP A 276 -16.67 -15.95 11.57
N ALA A 277 -16.57 -15.54 12.83
CA ALA A 277 -16.90 -14.17 13.26
C ALA A 277 -16.01 -13.13 12.55
N PRO A 278 -16.41 -11.84 12.51
CA PRO A 278 -15.57 -10.80 11.95
C PRO A 278 -14.17 -10.79 12.59
N ALA A 279 -13.15 -10.72 11.74
CA ALA A 279 -11.76 -10.77 12.16
C ALA A 279 -11.19 -9.37 12.39
N VAL A 280 -10.12 -9.26 13.16
CA VAL A 280 -9.22 -8.10 13.08
C VAL A 280 -8.12 -8.40 12.07
N VAL A 281 -7.81 -7.43 11.22
CA VAL A 281 -6.72 -7.51 10.25
C VAL A 281 -5.56 -6.64 10.72
N MET A 282 -4.33 -7.12 10.55
CA MET A 282 -3.12 -6.35 10.85
C MET A 282 -2.21 -6.33 9.62
N GLY A 283 -1.68 -5.15 9.30
CA GLY A 283 -0.69 -4.98 8.24
C GLY A 283 -0.18 -3.56 8.21
N GLY A 284 1.14 -3.41 8.10
CA GLY A 284 1.83 -2.14 8.13
C GLY A 284 2.92 -2.05 7.06
N SER A 285 3.65 -0.93 7.00
CA SER A 285 4.67 -0.71 5.98
C SER A 285 4.10 -0.98 4.57
N PHE A 286 4.78 -1.77 3.76
CA PHE A 286 4.34 -2.22 2.43
C PHE A 286 2.99 -2.97 2.45
N SER A 287 2.60 -3.60 3.57
CA SER A 287 1.33 -4.31 3.65
C SER A 287 0.12 -3.42 3.86
N SER A 288 0.28 -2.14 4.24
CA SER A 288 -0.86 -1.22 4.39
C SER A 288 -1.68 -1.06 3.11
N PRO A 289 -1.11 -0.74 1.94
CA PRO A 289 -1.86 -0.69 0.70
C PRO A 289 -2.45 -2.05 0.29
N ILE A 290 -1.78 -3.18 0.62
CA ILE A 290 -2.34 -4.52 0.39
C ILE A 290 -3.61 -4.71 1.22
N VAL A 291 -3.58 -4.37 2.52
CA VAL A 291 -4.75 -4.47 3.39
C VAL A 291 -5.86 -3.53 2.94
N ARG A 292 -5.55 -2.30 2.51
CA ARG A 292 -6.55 -1.40 1.93
C ARG A 292 -7.26 -2.05 0.74
N ARG A 293 -6.53 -2.62 -0.22
CA ARG A 293 -7.12 -3.31 -1.39
C ARG A 293 -7.92 -4.55 -0.98
N PHE A 294 -7.42 -5.33 -0.02
CA PHE A 294 -8.14 -6.45 0.57
C PHE A 294 -9.47 -6.02 1.20
N LEU A 295 -9.51 -4.88 1.90
CA LEU A 295 -10.72 -4.36 2.55
C LEU A 295 -11.81 -3.94 1.55
N LEU A 296 -11.48 -3.55 0.32
CA LEU A 296 -12.49 -3.28 -0.71
C LEU A 296 -13.41 -4.49 -0.93
N ASP A 297 -12.85 -5.70 -0.81
CA ASP A 297 -13.60 -6.94 -1.06
C ASP A 297 -14.15 -7.60 0.21
N GLU A 298 -13.49 -7.40 1.37
CA GLU A 298 -13.73 -8.22 2.55
C GLU A 298 -14.12 -7.39 3.80
N SER A 299 -14.35 -6.08 3.68
CA SER A 299 -14.68 -5.19 4.82
C SER A 299 -15.86 -5.68 5.65
N GLY A 300 -16.89 -6.27 5.03
CA GLY A 300 -18.04 -6.84 5.73
C GLY A 300 -17.73 -8.04 6.65
N LYS A 301 -16.49 -8.60 6.57
CA LYS A 301 -16.01 -9.70 7.40
C LYS A 301 -14.89 -9.28 8.35
N VAL A 302 -14.55 -7.98 8.39
CA VAL A 302 -13.46 -7.39 9.18
C VAL A 302 -14.04 -6.41 10.19
N ALA A 303 -13.74 -6.63 11.46
CA ALA A 303 -14.19 -5.77 12.55
C ALA A 303 -13.28 -4.57 12.80
N GLY A 304 -11.99 -4.67 12.45
CA GLY A 304 -11.03 -3.60 12.61
C GLY A 304 -9.71 -3.87 11.90
N TRP A 305 -8.96 -2.81 11.64
CA TRP A 305 -7.63 -2.86 11.03
C TRP A 305 -6.58 -2.24 11.96
N ILE A 306 -5.44 -2.90 12.11
CA ILE A 306 -4.26 -2.38 12.80
C ILE A 306 -3.17 -2.14 11.77
N THR A 307 -2.67 -0.90 11.67
CA THR A 307 -1.54 -0.56 10.80
C THR A 307 -0.35 -0.06 11.61
N LEU A 308 0.84 -0.60 11.33
CA LEU A 308 2.10 -0.26 11.99
C LEU A 308 3.07 0.29 10.97
N GLY A 309 3.50 1.56 11.12
CA GLY A 309 4.44 2.22 10.22
C GLY A 309 3.96 2.16 8.75
N GLY A 310 2.65 2.29 8.52
CA GLY A 310 2.03 2.00 7.23
C GLY A 310 2.25 3.08 6.18
N ILE A 311 2.36 2.68 4.92
CA ILE A 311 2.25 3.58 3.76
C ILE A 311 0.78 3.97 3.62
N SER A 312 0.49 5.27 3.64
CA SER A 312 -0.87 5.81 3.51
C SER A 312 -1.03 6.76 2.31
N ASP A 313 0.09 7.32 1.82
CA ASP A 313 0.16 8.13 0.61
C ASP A 313 1.41 7.74 -0.21
N GLY A 314 1.18 7.09 -1.35
CA GLY A 314 2.23 6.66 -2.27
C GLY A 314 2.96 7.82 -2.94
N PHE A 315 2.29 8.96 -3.13
CA PHE A 315 2.93 10.15 -3.69
C PHE A 315 3.91 10.77 -2.69
N ARG A 316 3.49 10.91 -1.43
CA ARG A 316 4.37 11.41 -0.37
C ARG A 316 5.55 10.46 -0.13
N LEU A 317 5.31 9.13 -0.19
CA LEU A 317 6.41 8.15 -0.12
C LEU A 317 7.45 8.39 -1.23
N ALA A 318 6.99 8.66 -2.45
CA ALA A 318 7.89 8.97 -3.57
C ALA A 318 8.65 10.28 -3.32
N ARG A 319 7.98 11.32 -2.86
CA ARG A 319 8.61 12.59 -2.49
C ARG A 319 9.71 12.42 -1.45
N ASP A 320 9.41 11.69 -0.37
CA ASP A 320 10.34 11.47 0.73
C ASP A 320 11.54 10.62 0.28
N PHE A 321 11.30 9.64 -0.61
CA PHE A 321 12.36 8.84 -1.23
C PHE A 321 13.28 9.70 -2.10
N TYR A 322 12.73 10.44 -3.05
CA TYR A 322 13.52 11.28 -3.96
C TYR A 322 14.16 12.49 -3.26
N GLY A 323 13.57 12.94 -2.15
CA GLY A 323 14.12 13.98 -1.27
C GLY A 323 15.27 13.50 -0.41
N GLY A 324 15.44 12.18 -0.27
CA GLY A 324 16.42 11.58 0.64
C GLY A 324 16.02 11.69 2.12
N ASP A 325 14.74 11.90 2.38
CA ASP A 325 14.18 12.04 3.74
C ASP A 325 13.92 10.69 4.40
N ILE A 326 13.91 9.61 3.61
CA ILE A 326 13.74 8.23 4.09
C ILE A 326 14.88 7.33 3.62
N THR A 327 15.10 6.24 4.36
CA THR A 327 16.08 5.21 4.02
C THR A 327 15.37 3.91 3.71
N VAL A 328 15.36 3.51 2.44
CA VAL A 328 14.85 2.20 2.04
C VAL A 328 16.01 1.19 1.93
N PRO A 329 15.79 -0.09 2.21
CA PRO A 329 16.80 -1.11 1.98
C PRO A 329 17.33 -1.09 0.55
N GLU A 330 18.65 -1.28 0.35
CA GLU A 330 19.32 -1.16 -0.96
C GLU A 330 18.61 -1.99 -2.06
N MET A 331 18.10 -3.18 -1.71
CA MET A 331 17.36 -4.04 -2.63
C MET A 331 16.04 -3.42 -3.13
N HIS A 332 15.52 -2.39 -2.48
CA HIS A 332 14.29 -1.67 -2.84
C HIS A 332 14.53 -0.31 -3.47
N ASN A 333 15.79 0.12 -3.68
CA ASN A 333 16.11 1.44 -4.25
C ASN A 333 15.50 1.70 -5.64
N LEU A 334 15.14 0.65 -6.37
CA LEU A 334 14.49 0.78 -7.68
C LEU A 334 12.98 0.55 -7.63
N ALA A 335 12.41 0.21 -6.48
CA ALA A 335 10.98 -0.05 -6.35
C ALA A 335 10.14 1.18 -6.73
N ILE A 336 10.36 2.31 -6.07
CA ILE A 336 9.65 3.56 -6.36
C ILE A 336 9.91 4.06 -7.79
N PRO A 337 11.17 4.15 -8.28
CA PRO A 337 11.44 4.51 -9.68
C PRO A 337 10.75 3.61 -10.70
N SER A 338 10.55 2.32 -10.41
CA SER A 338 9.89 1.39 -11.33
C SER A 338 8.37 1.59 -11.45
N LEU A 339 7.74 2.36 -10.55
CA LEU A 339 6.33 2.75 -10.66
C LEU A 339 6.11 3.84 -11.72
N GLY A 340 7.17 4.47 -12.21
CA GLY A 340 7.12 5.56 -13.17
C GLY A 340 7.28 6.95 -12.51
N LEU A 341 7.05 7.99 -13.28
CA LEU A 341 7.07 9.37 -12.78
C LEU A 341 5.69 9.73 -12.22
N PRO A 342 5.55 10.17 -10.96
CA PRO A 342 4.25 10.46 -10.34
C PRO A 342 3.37 11.43 -11.13
N ASN A 343 3.97 12.43 -11.80
CA ASN A 343 3.24 13.41 -12.60
C ASN A 343 2.66 12.86 -13.91
N LEU A 344 3.19 11.76 -14.43
CA LEU A 344 2.80 11.14 -15.70
C LEU A 344 2.11 9.78 -15.52
N TYR A 345 2.42 9.07 -14.45
CA TYR A 345 1.89 7.75 -14.08
C TYR A 345 1.34 7.76 -12.66
N PRO A 346 0.28 8.54 -12.36
CA PRO A 346 -0.22 8.69 -10.99
C PRO A 346 -0.93 7.45 -10.45
N LEU A 347 -1.50 6.57 -11.28
CA LEU A 347 -2.30 5.42 -10.83
C LEU A 347 -1.53 4.47 -9.92
N PRO A 348 -0.29 4.03 -10.23
CA PRO A 348 0.46 3.17 -9.30
C PRO A 348 0.62 3.81 -7.92
N PHE A 349 0.89 5.12 -7.84
CA PHE A 349 1.02 5.82 -6.56
C PHE A 349 -0.33 5.96 -5.84
N LEU A 350 -1.40 6.16 -6.58
CA LEU A 350 -2.76 6.22 -6.02
C LEU A 350 -3.18 4.87 -5.43
N HIS A 351 -2.79 3.73 -6.06
CA HIS A 351 -3.01 2.39 -5.50
C HIS A 351 -2.31 2.18 -4.15
N TYR A 352 -1.18 2.85 -3.91
CA TYR A 352 -0.49 2.85 -2.62
C TYR A 352 -1.06 3.86 -1.63
N SER A 353 -2.08 4.65 -2.03
CA SER A 353 -2.60 5.74 -1.22
C SER A 353 -3.95 5.40 -0.61
N THR A 354 -3.98 5.29 0.71
CA THR A 354 -5.17 4.97 1.50
C THR A 354 -5.99 6.22 1.83
N ILE A 355 -5.31 7.37 1.97
CA ILE A 355 -5.91 8.62 2.48
C ILE A 355 -6.99 9.21 1.55
N TYR A 356 -6.90 8.97 0.24
CA TYR A 356 -7.83 9.57 -0.73
C TYR A 356 -9.19 8.88 -0.81
N ALA A 357 -9.32 7.67 -0.22
CA ALA A 357 -10.56 6.89 -0.14
C ALA A 357 -10.75 6.28 1.26
N ALA A 358 -10.41 7.03 2.31
CA ALA A 358 -10.46 6.55 3.69
C ALA A 358 -11.87 6.10 4.15
N GLY A 359 -12.94 6.54 3.47
CA GLY A 359 -14.31 6.12 3.75
C GLY A 359 -14.60 4.64 3.46
N GLU A 360 -13.72 3.93 2.76
CA GLU A 360 -13.80 2.48 2.50
C GLU A 360 -13.30 1.63 3.68
N LEU A 361 -12.66 2.26 4.66
CA LEU A 361 -11.96 1.55 5.73
C LEU A 361 -12.89 1.18 6.89
N VAL A 362 -12.45 0.20 7.66
CA VAL A 362 -13.06 -0.24 8.93
C VAL A 362 -12.47 0.55 10.11
N PRO A 363 -13.02 0.43 11.34
CA PRO A 363 -12.37 0.98 12.53
C PRO A 363 -10.88 0.64 12.54
N THR A 364 -10.03 1.66 12.70
CA THR A 364 -8.58 1.51 12.48
C THR A 364 -7.78 1.94 13.71
N PHE A 365 -6.77 1.14 14.06
CA PHE A 365 -5.75 1.49 15.03
C PHE A 365 -4.44 1.77 14.32
N VAL A 366 -4.01 3.02 14.35
CA VAL A 366 -2.79 3.51 13.70
C VAL A 366 -1.66 3.55 14.71
N ILE A 367 -0.61 2.78 14.48
CA ILE A 367 0.59 2.75 15.32
C ILE A 367 1.77 3.23 14.48
N HIS A 368 2.53 4.20 14.98
CA HIS A 368 3.68 4.73 14.28
C HIS A 368 4.77 5.20 15.24
N THR A 369 6.03 5.21 14.79
CA THR A 369 7.09 5.85 15.55
C THR A 369 7.40 7.23 14.99
N MET A 370 7.71 8.19 15.88
CA MET A 370 8.06 9.56 15.52
C MET A 370 9.40 9.65 14.79
N ALA A 371 10.25 8.64 14.95
CA ALA A 371 11.59 8.56 14.37
C ALA A 371 11.69 7.50 13.26
N ASP A 372 10.57 7.19 12.61
CA ASP A 372 10.53 6.20 11.52
C ASP A 372 11.39 6.67 10.34
N GLU A 373 12.42 5.88 10.03
CA GLU A 373 13.39 6.16 8.99
C GLU A 373 12.99 5.62 7.60
N VAL A 374 11.89 4.85 7.52
CA VAL A 374 11.40 4.21 6.29
C VAL A 374 10.10 4.82 5.80
N THR A 375 9.14 4.99 6.70
CA THR A 375 7.87 5.67 6.42
C THR A 375 7.69 6.78 7.44
N ARG A 376 7.77 8.03 7.01
CA ARG A 376 7.71 9.17 7.94
C ARG A 376 6.38 9.21 8.69
N VAL A 377 6.41 9.75 9.93
CA VAL A 377 5.23 9.85 10.79
C VAL A 377 4.09 10.67 10.19
N GLU A 378 4.38 11.57 9.26
CA GLU A 378 3.39 12.32 8.52
C GLU A 378 2.40 11.40 7.77
N GLN A 379 2.85 10.23 7.29
CA GLN A 379 1.97 9.20 6.71
C GLN A 379 0.84 8.82 7.69
N ALA A 380 1.18 8.52 8.93
CA ALA A 380 0.20 8.17 9.95
C ALA A 380 -0.70 9.35 10.32
N GLN A 381 -0.14 10.56 10.45
CA GLN A 381 -0.89 11.76 10.80
C GLN A 381 -1.94 12.10 9.73
N GLU A 382 -1.60 11.97 8.45
CA GLU A 382 -2.51 12.16 7.34
C GLU A 382 -3.59 11.09 7.27
N LEU A 383 -3.23 9.81 7.53
CA LEU A 383 -4.21 8.74 7.59
C LEU A 383 -5.22 8.98 8.72
N VAL A 384 -4.77 9.35 9.92
CA VAL A 384 -5.64 9.68 11.05
C VAL A 384 -6.59 10.83 10.69
N ALA A 385 -6.07 11.90 10.08
CA ALA A 385 -6.89 13.03 9.64
C ALA A 385 -7.94 12.62 8.58
N ALA A 386 -7.55 11.78 7.61
CA ALA A 386 -8.45 11.28 6.58
C ALA A 386 -9.57 10.38 7.15
N LEU A 387 -9.22 9.47 8.08
CA LEU A 387 -10.19 8.61 8.78
C LEU A 387 -11.19 9.44 9.59
N GLN A 388 -10.70 10.43 10.34
CA GLN A 388 -11.56 11.34 11.12
C GLN A 388 -12.50 12.14 10.20
N ALA A 389 -12.00 12.66 9.08
CA ALA A 389 -12.81 13.39 8.11
C ALA A 389 -13.88 12.50 7.46
N ALA A 390 -13.58 11.22 7.24
CA ALA A 390 -14.51 10.21 6.73
C ALA A 390 -15.50 9.67 7.79
N GLY A 391 -15.33 10.02 9.09
CA GLY A 391 -16.15 9.52 10.18
C GLY A 391 -15.87 8.07 10.57
N ILE A 392 -14.72 7.53 10.16
CA ILE A 392 -14.27 6.19 10.55
C ILE A 392 -13.65 6.24 11.95
N PRO A 393 -14.03 5.35 12.88
CA PRO A 393 -13.41 5.29 14.20
C PRO A 393 -11.90 5.04 14.06
N VAL A 394 -11.09 5.88 14.70
CA VAL A 394 -9.63 5.76 14.68
C VAL A 394 -9.05 5.93 16.06
N GLU A 395 -8.13 5.02 16.42
CA GLU A 395 -7.24 5.09 17.56
C GLU A 395 -5.82 5.29 17.06
N VAL A 396 -4.97 5.95 17.86
CA VAL A 396 -3.61 6.22 17.42
C VAL A 396 -2.64 6.18 18.59
N ASP A 397 -1.51 5.51 18.39
CA ASP A 397 -0.36 5.54 19.28
C ASP A 397 0.90 5.97 18.52
N TYR A 398 1.60 6.97 19.07
CA TYR A 398 2.91 7.39 18.57
C TYR A 398 3.98 7.07 19.60
N TYR A 399 5.07 6.43 19.15
CA TYR A 399 6.21 6.02 19.97
C TYR A 399 7.48 6.74 19.53
N ASP A 400 8.31 7.17 20.48
CA ASP A 400 9.52 7.96 20.20
C ASP A 400 10.76 7.09 19.98
N ASP A 401 10.85 5.93 20.62
CA ASP A 401 12.07 5.13 20.80
C ASP A 401 12.04 3.76 20.11
N VAL A 402 11.07 3.53 19.25
CA VAL A 402 10.93 2.30 18.46
C VAL A 402 11.27 2.59 17.01
N SER A 403 12.14 1.80 16.40
CA SER A 403 12.42 1.91 14.96
C SER A 403 11.30 1.33 14.12
N HIS A 404 11.30 1.62 12.81
CA HIS A 404 10.39 1.02 11.83
C HIS A 404 10.37 -0.53 11.93
N TYR A 405 11.54 -1.13 12.18
CA TYR A 405 11.73 -2.58 12.27
C TYR A 405 11.50 -3.11 13.68
N LEU A 406 10.38 -2.93 14.28
CA LEU A 406 10.01 -3.39 15.63
C LEU A 406 10.93 -4.45 16.21
N GLN A 407 11.66 -4.13 17.28
CA GLN A 407 12.59 -5.07 17.91
C GLN A 407 11.84 -5.96 18.90
N ILE A 408 11.98 -7.28 18.72
CA ILE A 408 11.33 -8.30 19.54
C ILE A 408 12.40 -9.16 20.20
N GLY A 409 12.12 -9.66 21.41
CA GLY A 409 13.02 -10.51 22.18
C GLY A 409 13.82 -9.70 23.20
N GLU A 410 15.08 -10.05 23.40
CA GLU A 410 15.96 -9.40 24.39
C GLU A 410 16.21 -7.91 24.11
N TYR A 411 15.96 -7.46 22.89
CA TYR A 411 16.05 -6.07 22.46
C TYR A 411 14.73 -5.32 22.51
N MET A 412 13.67 -5.94 23.08
CA MET A 412 12.36 -5.36 23.15
C MET A 412 12.34 -4.20 24.16
N THR A 413 11.99 -3.01 23.67
CA THR A 413 11.81 -1.82 24.53
C THR A 413 10.52 -1.89 25.34
N GLU A 414 10.38 -1.03 26.37
CA GLU A 414 9.11 -0.93 27.10
C GLU A 414 7.99 -0.42 26.17
N ALA A 415 8.29 0.47 25.21
CA ALA A 415 7.35 0.90 24.19
C ALA A 415 6.87 -0.26 23.30
N SER A 416 7.76 -1.17 22.88
CA SER A 416 7.37 -2.36 22.12
C SER A 416 6.46 -3.30 22.90
N LYS A 417 6.66 -3.41 24.24
CA LYS A 417 5.78 -4.19 25.12
C LYS A 417 4.41 -3.53 25.28
N GLU A 418 4.39 -2.22 25.48
CA GLU A 418 3.15 -1.44 25.54
C GLU A 418 2.36 -1.59 24.24
N MET A 419 3.01 -1.41 23.10
CA MET A 419 2.42 -1.62 21.77
C MET A 419 1.77 -3.00 21.66
N TYR A 420 2.46 -4.06 22.09
CA TYR A 420 1.91 -5.42 22.08
C TYR A 420 0.59 -5.51 22.88
N TYR A 421 0.55 -4.93 24.09
CA TYR A 421 -0.66 -4.96 24.90
C TYR A 421 -1.78 -4.10 24.31
N ASN A 422 -1.48 -2.96 23.73
CA ASN A 422 -2.46 -2.09 23.07
C ASN A 422 -3.05 -2.78 21.81
N VAL A 423 -2.23 -3.51 21.05
CA VAL A 423 -2.68 -4.36 19.93
C VAL A 423 -3.66 -5.43 20.45
N LEU A 424 -3.32 -6.14 21.52
CA LEU A 424 -4.22 -7.16 22.10
C LEU A 424 -5.53 -6.57 22.63
N ASP A 425 -5.48 -5.41 23.27
CA ASP A 425 -6.68 -4.72 23.77
C ASP A 425 -7.62 -4.35 22.61
N PHE A 426 -7.06 -3.80 21.52
CA PHE A 426 -7.82 -3.52 20.30
C PHE A 426 -8.44 -4.81 19.74
N VAL A 427 -7.65 -5.86 19.55
CA VAL A 427 -8.14 -7.15 19.02
C VAL A 427 -9.26 -7.70 19.91
N GLN A 428 -9.09 -7.68 21.23
CA GLN A 428 -10.11 -8.15 22.18
C GLN A 428 -11.43 -7.39 22.04
N ARG A 429 -11.38 -6.06 21.97
CA ARG A 429 -12.58 -5.22 21.84
C ARG A 429 -13.36 -5.46 20.56
N TYR A 430 -12.65 -5.70 19.45
CA TYR A 430 -13.27 -5.87 18.14
C TYR A 430 -13.58 -7.33 17.78
N THR A 431 -13.07 -8.32 18.54
CA THR A 431 -13.41 -9.74 18.36
C THR A 431 -14.31 -10.31 19.46
N ALA A 432 -14.60 -9.52 20.52
CA ALA A 432 -15.55 -9.95 21.55
C ALA A 432 -16.94 -10.12 20.93
N THR A 433 -17.45 -11.33 20.93
CA THR A 433 -18.88 -11.58 20.62
C THR A 433 -19.72 -11.08 21.80
N GLU A 434 -20.70 -10.20 21.57
CA GLU A 434 -21.70 -9.80 22.53
C GLU A 434 -22.53 -10.99 23.05
#